data_166777afbc88c57e3e5dce272f475676
#
_entry.id   166777afbc88c57e3e5dce272f475676
#
_cell.length_a   1.000
_cell.length_b   1.000
_cell.length_c   1.000
_cell.angle_alpha   90.00
_cell.angle_beta   90.00
_cell.angle_gamma   90.00
#
_symmetry.space_group_name_H-M   'P 1'
#
loop_
_entity.id
_entity.type
_entity.pdbx_description
1 polymer ?
#
loop_
_entity_poly.entity_id
_entity_poly.type
_entity_poly.pdbx_seq_one_letter_code
_entity_poly.pdbx_strand_id
1 'polypeptide(L)'
;RTAGKGRVEFKIGDAEKIPLEEGIADAVIGNMILHHCPQPKSAIREMARILKRNGRLVLSDLEKHREEWLKNEMADIWLGFSPLKVKEWFREAHLKAIEVLPARSKCCGVSLAGRKAAIGIFIAKGVKG
;
A
#
# COMPACT_ATOMS: atom_id res chain seq x y z
N ARG A 1 18.08 5.07 -14.91
CA ARG A 1 18.33 4.61 -15.06
C ARG A 1 18.87 4.35 -14.89
N THR A 2 18.79 3.84 -14.22
CA THR A 2 19.56 3.41 -13.92
C THR A 2 20.46 3.17 -14.59
N ALA A 3 21.18 3.63 -14.29
CA ALA A 3 22.34 3.60 -14.61
C ALA A 3 22.50 3.13 -15.85
N GLY A 4 22.59 3.75 -16.66
CA GLY A 4 22.80 3.42 -17.90
C GLY A 4 22.29 2.08 -18.14
N LYS A 5 22.17 1.44 -17.14
CA LYS A 5 21.65 0.14 -17.21
C LYS A 5 20.24 0.09 -16.77
N GLY A 6 19.92 0.92 -15.89
CA GLY A 6 18.56 1.00 -15.48
C GLY A 6 17.87 2.15 -16.15
N ARG A 7 16.61 2.07 -16.29
CA ARG A 7 15.81 3.17 -16.77
C ARG A 7 14.53 3.24 -15.99
N VAL A 8 14.00 4.43 -15.86
CA VAL A 8 12.75 4.68 -15.16
C VAL A 8 11.72 5.14 -16.16
N GLU A 9 10.57 4.51 -16.16
CA GLU A 9 9.44 4.93 -16.97
C GLU A 9 8.33 5.38 -16.03
N PHE A 10 7.67 6.47 -16.38
CA PHE A 10 6.54 6.99 -15.61
C PHE A 10 5.26 6.71 -16.39
N LYS A 11 4.28 6.14 -15.70
CA LYS A 11 2.97 5.89 -16.28
C LYS A 11 1.90 6.42 -15.33
N ILE A 12 0.89 7.04 -15.90
CA ILE A 12 -0.25 7.52 -15.14
C ILE A 12 -1.32 6.45 -15.16
N GLY A 13 -1.87 6.11 -14.00
CA GLY A 13 -2.92 5.10 -13.89
C GLY A 13 -3.50 5.08 -12.50
N ASP A 14 -4.49 4.21 -12.34
CA ASP A 14 -5.19 4.01 -11.08
C ASP A 14 -4.63 2.74 -10.42
N ALA A 15 -4.37 2.80 -9.12
CA ALA A 15 -3.90 1.62 -8.40
C ALA A 15 -4.89 0.46 -8.46
N GLU A 16 -6.16 0.75 -8.67
CA GLU A 16 -7.19 -0.28 -8.84
C GLU A 16 -7.29 -0.79 -10.26
N LYS A 17 -6.56 -0.19 -11.18
CA LYS A 17 -6.51 -0.62 -12.58
C LYS A 17 -5.18 -0.22 -13.16
N ILE A 18 -4.15 -0.98 -12.83
CA ILE A 18 -2.78 -0.65 -13.20
C ILE A 18 -2.55 -0.89 -14.69
N PRO A 19 -2.01 0.11 -15.42
CA PRO A 19 -1.82 0.00 -16.88
C PRO A 19 -0.58 -0.82 -17.25
N LEU A 20 -0.50 -2.02 -16.71
CA LEU A 20 0.59 -2.96 -16.97
C LEU A 20 0.03 -4.34 -17.16
N GLU A 21 0.74 -5.16 -17.91
CA GLU A 21 0.33 -6.52 -18.16
C GLU A 21 0.49 -7.41 -16.93
N GLU A 22 -0.25 -8.51 -16.94
CA GLU A 22 -0.15 -9.51 -15.91
C GLU A 22 1.25 -10.13 -15.92
N GLY A 23 1.79 -10.35 -14.72
CA GLY A 23 3.02 -11.10 -14.57
C GLY A 23 4.27 -10.48 -15.17
N ILE A 24 4.42 -9.17 -15.11
CA ILE A 24 5.61 -8.52 -15.65
C ILE A 24 6.58 -7.99 -14.59
N ALA A 25 6.14 -7.84 -13.35
CA ALA A 25 6.95 -7.22 -12.31
C ALA A 25 7.60 -8.24 -11.38
N ASP A 26 8.86 -8.03 -11.07
CA ASP A 26 9.57 -8.85 -10.09
C ASP A 26 9.18 -8.46 -8.67
N ALA A 27 8.88 -7.18 -8.47
CA ALA A 27 8.46 -6.66 -7.19
C ALA A 27 7.53 -5.47 -7.38
N VAL A 28 6.61 -5.28 -6.46
CA VAL A 28 5.73 -4.13 -6.41
C VAL A 28 5.82 -3.53 -5.02
N ILE A 29 6.03 -2.24 -4.96
CA ILE A 29 6.12 -1.51 -3.70
C ILE A 29 5.06 -0.41 -3.71
N GLY A 30 4.22 -0.41 -2.69
CA GLY A 30 3.24 0.65 -2.50
C GLY A 30 3.47 1.30 -1.15
N ASN A 31 3.69 2.61 -1.16
CA ASN A 31 3.96 3.35 0.06
C ASN A 31 2.86 4.37 0.33
N MET A 32 2.08 4.14 1.39
CA MET A 32 1.06 5.08 1.84
C MET A 32 0.00 5.38 0.78
N ILE A 33 -0.39 4.40 0.00
CA ILE A 33 -1.37 4.61 -1.07
C ILE A 33 -2.75 4.03 -0.77
N LEU A 34 -2.83 2.98 0.05
CA LEU A 34 -4.10 2.29 0.28
C LEU A 34 -5.18 3.16 0.92
N HIS A 35 -4.80 4.04 1.83
CA HIS A 35 -5.79 4.87 2.51
C HIS A 35 -6.41 5.94 1.60
N HIS A 36 -5.90 6.10 0.40
CA HIS A 36 -6.50 6.95 -0.62
C HIS A 36 -7.29 6.15 -1.66
N CYS A 37 -7.29 4.83 -1.59
CA CYS A 37 -8.01 3.99 -2.54
C CYS A 37 -9.43 3.73 -2.08
N PRO A 38 -10.45 4.01 -2.89
CA PRO A 38 -11.83 3.68 -2.53
C PRO A 38 -12.01 2.19 -2.23
N GLN A 39 -11.30 1.33 -2.96
CA GLN A 39 -11.35 -0.11 -2.78
C GLN A 39 -9.96 -0.70 -2.62
N PRO A 40 -9.40 -0.65 -1.39
CA PRO A 40 -8.02 -1.12 -1.16
C PRO A 40 -7.80 -2.57 -1.56
N LYS A 41 -8.80 -3.41 -1.39
CA LYS A 41 -8.72 -4.81 -1.78
C LYS A 41 -8.47 -4.95 -3.29
N SER A 42 -9.11 -4.11 -4.09
CA SER A 42 -8.91 -4.10 -5.55
C SER A 42 -7.50 -3.65 -5.92
N ALA A 43 -6.96 -2.67 -5.19
CA ALA A 43 -5.59 -2.23 -5.42
C ALA A 43 -4.59 -3.35 -5.13
N ILE A 44 -4.77 -4.06 -4.03
CA ILE A 44 -3.90 -5.20 -3.69
C ILE A 44 -4.00 -6.29 -4.75
N ARG A 45 -5.20 -6.56 -5.23
CA ARG A 45 -5.41 -7.56 -6.28
C ARG A 45 -4.68 -7.18 -7.57
N GLU A 46 -4.74 -5.91 -7.95
CA GLU A 46 -4.04 -5.42 -9.13
C GLU A 46 -2.52 -5.49 -8.98
N MET A 47 -2.01 -5.15 -7.81
CA MET A 47 -0.57 -5.26 -7.56
C MET A 47 -0.11 -6.72 -7.65
N ALA A 48 -0.92 -7.64 -7.14
CA ALA A 48 -0.62 -9.07 -7.24
C ALA A 48 -0.70 -9.55 -8.69
N ARG A 49 -1.66 -9.02 -9.46
CA ARG A 49 -1.84 -9.40 -10.85
C ARG A 49 -0.59 -9.14 -11.69
N ILE A 50 0.03 -7.98 -11.50
CA ILE A 50 1.20 -7.60 -12.30
C ILE A 50 2.49 -8.27 -11.84
N LEU A 51 2.49 -8.92 -10.68
CA LEU A 51 3.67 -9.64 -10.20
C LEU A 51 3.90 -10.93 -10.97
N LYS A 52 5.15 -11.22 -11.24
CA LYS A 52 5.57 -12.53 -11.72
C LYS A 52 5.42 -13.54 -10.60
N ARG A 53 5.38 -14.81 -10.96
CA ARG A 53 5.44 -15.90 -9.99
C ARG A 53 6.70 -15.73 -9.14
N ASN A 54 6.57 -15.88 -7.83
CA ASN A 54 7.62 -15.62 -6.85
C ASN A 54 8.00 -14.15 -6.71
N GLY A 55 7.26 -13.26 -7.36
CA GLY A 55 7.44 -11.82 -7.18
C GLY A 55 6.93 -11.40 -5.81
N ARG A 56 7.43 -10.26 -5.33
CA ARG A 56 7.12 -9.79 -3.98
C ARG A 56 6.34 -8.50 -3.98
N LEU A 57 5.34 -8.44 -3.11
CA LEU A 57 4.58 -7.24 -2.85
C LEU A 57 4.95 -6.71 -1.47
N VAL A 58 5.29 -5.44 -1.40
CA VAL A 58 5.56 -4.76 -0.12
C VAL A 58 4.72 -3.49 -0.08
N LEU A 59 3.89 -3.38 0.95
CA LEU A 59 3.05 -2.21 1.16
C LEU A 59 3.31 -1.63 2.53
N SER A 60 3.28 -0.30 2.62
CA SER A 60 3.23 0.38 3.90
C SER A 60 2.00 1.25 3.94
N ASP A 61 1.38 1.36 5.10
CA ASP A 61 0.23 2.23 5.29
C ASP A 61 -0.02 2.45 6.78
N LEU A 62 -1.08 3.16 7.08
CA LEU A 62 -1.42 3.55 8.43
C LEU A 62 -2.13 2.44 9.19
N GLU A 63 -1.76 2.24 10.45
CA GLU A 63 -2.53 1.42 11.36
C GLU A 63 -3.85 2.13 11.64
N LYS A 64 -4.87 1.38 12.01
CA LYS A 64 -6.18 1.94 12.27
C LYS A 64 -6.11 3.00 13.38
N HIS A 65 -6.72 4.16 13.15
CA HIS A 65 -6.71 5.28 14.07
C HIS A 65 -8.05 6.01 14.06
N ARG A 66 -8.18 7.06 14.86
CA ARG A 66 -9.42 7.80 15.00
C ARG A 66 -9.29 9.28 14.64
N GLU A 67 -8.28 9.64 13.87
CA GLU A 67 -8.03 11.04 13.51
C GLU A 67 -8.91 11.46 12.33
N GLU A 68 -10.19 11.70 12.61
CA GLU A 68 -11.19 12.03 11.58
C GLU A 68 -10.81 13.24 10.72
N TRP A 69 -10.07 14.19 11.28
CA TRP A 69 -9.68 15.37 10.53
C TRP A 69 -8.83 15.06 9.30
N LEU A 70 -8.16 13.91 9.28
CA LEU A 70 -7.37 13.50 8.12
C LEU A 70 -8.21 13.28 6.88
N LYS A 71 -9.47 12.88 7.04
CA LYS A 71 -10.37 12.71 5.90
C LYS A 71 -10.65 14.03 5.21
N ASN A 72 -10.75 15.09 5.99
CA ASN A 72 -11.10 16.41 5.46
C ASN A 72 -9.89 17.20 5.00
N GLU A 73 -8.78 17.14 5.72
CA GLU A 73 -7.60 17.98 5.45
C GLU A 73 -6.54 17.29 4.61
N MET A 74 -6.47 15.97 4.63
CA MET A 74 -5.42 15.21 3.93
C MET A 74 -5.98 14.30 2.83
N ALA A 75 -7.27 14.40 2.55
CA ALA A 75 -7.96 13.59 1.54
C ALA A 75 -7.86 12.07 1.80
N ASP A 76 -7.76 11.67 3.05
CA ASP A 76 -7.75 10.27 3.41
C ASP A 76 -9.16 9.70 3.30
N ILE A 77 -9.32 8.61 2.56
CA ILE A 77 -10.60 7.92 2.44
C ILE A 77 -10.77 6.98 3.63
N TRP A 78 -9.69 6.35 4.06
CA TRP A 78 -9.68 5.41 5.18
C TRP A 78 -8.85 5.93 6.34
N LEU A 79 -9.30 5.65 7.57
CA LEU A 79 -8.55 5.96 8.77
C LEU A 79 -7.68 4.77 9.17
N GLY A 80 -6.79 4.36 8.26
CA GLY A 80 -5.89 3.24 8.48
C GLY A 80 -6.58 1.89 8.35
N PHE A 81 -5.83 0.84 8.62
CA PHE A 81 -6.29 -0.53 8.42
C PHE A 81 -5.87 -1.43 9.57
N SER A 82 -6.73 -2.40 9.87
CA SER A 82 -6.39 -3.48 10.78
C SER A 82 -5.39 -4.42 10.10
N PRO A 83 -4.29 -4.81 10.76
CA PRO A 83 -3.34 -5.76 10.21
C PRO A 83 -3.98 -7.09 9.78
N LEU A 84 -4.96 -7.56 10.53
CA LEU A 84 -5.66 -8.80 10.20
C LEU A 84 -6.44 -8.67 8.89
N LYS A 85 -7.03 -7.52 8.65
CA LYS A 85 -7.78 -7.26 7.43
C LYS A 85 -6.86 -7.22 6.22
N VAL A 86 -5.72 -6.56 6.34
CA VAL A 86 -4.73 -6.49 5.27
C VAL A 86 -4.20 -7.88 4.96
N LYS A 87 -3.93 -8.67 5.98
CA LYS A 87 -3.47 -10.04 5.83
C LYS A 87 -4.49 -10.87 5.07
N GLU A 88 -5.77 -10.70 5.37
CA GLU A 88 -6.85 -11.37 4.67
C GLU A 88 -6.89 -10.98 3.19
N TRP A 89 -6.76 -9.70 2.89
CA TRP A 89 -6.74 -9.23 1.52
C TRP A 89 -5.56 -9.79 0.72
N PHE A 90 -4.40 -9.91 1.35
CA PHE A 90 -3.23 -10.54 0.72
C PHE A 90 -3.51 -12.00 0.41
N ARG A 91 -4.13 -12.71 1.36
CA ARG A 91 -4.47 -14.11 1.18
C ARG A 91 -5.47 -14.30 0.04
N GLU A 92 -6.47 -13.45 -0.03
CA GLU A 92 -7.47 -13.49 -1.10
C GLU A 92 -6.87 -13.17 -2.46
N ALA A 93 -5.77 -12.45 -2.50
CA ALA A 93 -5.05 -12.16 -3.74
C ALA A 93 -4.06 -13.27 -4.11
N HIS A 94 -4.13 -14.41 -3.41
CA HIS A 94 -3.29 -15.58 -3.63
C HIS A 94 -1.79 -15.34 -3.36
N LEU A 95 -1.51 -14.42 -2.47
CA LEU A 95 -0.15 -14.23 -1.97
C LEU A 95 0.11 -15.20 -0.83
N LYS A 96 1.36 -15.56 -0.64
CA LYS A 96 1.79 -16.46 0.44
C LYS A 96 2.96 -15.85 1.19
N ALA A 97 3.41 -16.51 2.25
CA ALA A 97 4.46 -16.00 3.12
C ALA A 97 4.14 -14.60 3.62
N ILE A 98 2.87 -14.39 3.99
CA ILE A 98 2.35 -13.07 4.33
C ILE A 98 2.81 -12.66 5.72
N GLU A 99 3.37 -11.46 5.82
CA GLU A 99 3.75 -10.85 7.09
C GLU A 99 3.23 -9.43 7.16
N VAL A 100 2.67 -9.06 8.30
CA VAL A 100 2.25 -7.68 8.55
C VAL A 100 2.90 -7.27 9.87
N LEU A 101 3.82 -6.33 9.79
CA LEU A 101 4.66 -5.93 10.90
C LEU A 101 4.53 -4.43 11.18
N PRO A 102 4.64 -4.01 12.45
CA PRO A 102 4.69 -2.58 12.74
C PRO A 102 6.02 -2.00 12.25
N ALA A 103 5.97 -0.82 11.65
CA ALA A 103 7.18 -0.11 11.29
C ALA A 103 7.70 0.63 12.53
N ARG A 104 8.99 0.95 12.52
CA ARG A 104 9.61 1.67 13.65
C ARG A 104 9.21 3.14 13.70
N SER A 105 8.90 3.73 12.56
CA SER A 105 8.51 5.13 12.48
C SER A 105 7.01 5.28 12.50
N LYS A 106 6.56 6.49 12.78
CA LYS A 106 5.15 6.84 12.76
C LYS A 106 4.93 7.99 11.81
N CYS A 107 3.74 8.02 11.23
CA CYS A 107 3.32 9.15 10.42
C CYS A 107 2.81 10.25 11.35
N CYS A 108 3.25 11.48 11.10
CA CYS A 108 2.82 12.65 11.86
C CYS A 108 2.07 13.61 10.94
N GLY A 109 1.00 14.18 11.47
CA GLY A 109 0.25 15.20 10.78
C GLY A 109 -0.11 16.32 11.74
N VAL A 110 -0.33 17.51 11.22
CA VAL A 110 -0.79 18.65 11.99
C VAL A 110 -2.04 19.21 11.32
N SER A 111 -3.13 19.31 12.07
CA SER A 111 -4.38 19.86 11.54
C SER A 111 -4.30 21.40 11.44
N LEU A 112 -5.26 21.99 10.74
CA LEU A 112 -5.36 23.44 10.65
C LEU A 112 -5.53 24.09 12.02
N ALA A 113 -6.10 23.36 12.97
CA ALA A 113 -6.25 23.85 14.34
C ALA A 113 -5.02 23.58 15.20
N GLY A 114 -3.91 23.14 14.62
CA GLY A 114 -2.68 22.84 15.36
C GLY A 114 -2.67 21.48 16.04
N ARG A 115 -3.66 20.64 15.76
CA ARG A 115 -3.74 19.31 16.33
C ARG A 115 -2.69 18.41 15.72
N LYS A 116 -1.93 17.71 16.53
CA LYS A 116 -0.89 16.78 16.07
C LYS A 116 -1.39 15.34 16.20
N ALA A 117 -1.01 14.53 15.22
CA ALA A 117 -1.28 13.10 15.25
C ALA A 117 0.01 12.33 15.01
N ALA A 118 0.23 11.28 15.79
CA ALA A 118 1.32 10.34 15.58
C ALA A 118 0.67 8.98 15.37
N ILE A 119 0.60 8.54 14.12
CA ILE A 119 -0.13 7.34 13.73
C ILE A 119 0.85 6.24 13.38
N GLY A 120 0.64 5.04 13.93
CA GLY A 120 1.48 3.89 13.62
C GLY A 120 1.43 3.53 12.15
N ILE A 121 2.53 2.99 11.66
CA ILE A 121 2.65 2.51 10.28
C ILE A 121 2.91 1.02 10.32
N PHE A 122 2.29 0.27 9.42
CA PHE A 122 2.60 -1.14 9.26
C PHE A 122 3.30 -1.37 7.91
N ILE A 123 4.00 -2.48 7.82
CA ILE A 123 4.57 -2.97 6.57
C ILE A 123 3.99 -4.35 6.32
N ALA A 124 3.37 -4.53 5.16
CA ALA A 124 2.79 -5.80 4.76
C ALA A 124 3.59 -6.37 3.59
N LYS A 125 3.93 -7.64 3.67
CA LYS A 125 4.71 -8.33 2.65
C LYS A 125 4.06 -9.63 2.25
N GLY A 126 4.20 -10.00 0.99
CA GLY A 126 3.71 -11.28 0.49
C GLY A 126 4.43 -11.66 -0.80
N VAL A 127 4.37 -12.92 -1.14
CA VAL A 127 5.01 -13.50 -2.33
C VAL A 127 3.94 -14.13 -3.20
N LYS A 128 3.99 -13.88 -4.49
CA LYS A 128 3.02 -14.48 -5.41
C LYS A 128 3.32 -15.95 -5.60
N GLY A 129 2.31 -16.78 -5.38
CA GLY A 129 2.41 -18.22 -5.53
C GLY A 129 2.28 -18.73 -6.94
#